data_b60de17788c106cb0db55cb20b962ce6
#
_entry.id   b60de17788c106cb0db55cb20b962ce6
#
_cell.length_a   1.000
_cell.length_b   1.000
_cell.length_c   1.000
_cell.angle_alpha   90.00
_cell.angle_beta   90.00
_cell.angle_gamma   90.00
#
_symmetry.space_group_name_H-M   'P 1'
#
loop_
_entity.id
_entity.type
_entity.pdbx_description
1 polymer ?
#
loop_
_entity_poly.entity_id
_entity_poly.type
_entity_poly.pdbx_seq_one_letter_code
_entity_poly.pdbx_strand_id
1 'polypeptide(L)'
;MQYISGEARKPSIFVSSTCYDLKQIRRDIREFIEADLGYEAILSEYDSFPIDPDKDTINNCLRVVEQRADIMVLIVGSRYGYITDHGEESITNLEYLRAKAKGIPIFVFIDQKVSNILPVWKKNKEMNFSDIVDSEKIFEFVDTLRNKDSNWVYEFNTGQDIIKCLKNQLAYLVNDSLCLRKHFSKEGVSPKVLKYSGRVFELVVEKPDLWEYLLFAEVLKDNLNKLDDLRYDMKYGISFERTVCFENPIEIFDYVQAKSKELIRKNDILCVILNKALKEALGERGTPGNAEYIIYVAEKLIEVYKSDHLWAVDFKCISVPEMFEKLIEYTSELSKSIIEDIENFIDDYHKRINELAYGLEHISGEKVVSFNLELRSPDMNKIDAEIKRLGEILLNN
;
A
#
# COMPACT_ATOMS: atom_id res chain seq x y z
N MET A 1 -4.99 -27.50 8.63
CA MET A 1 -5.56 -26.20 8.26
C MET A 1 -4.57 -25.15 8.76
N GLN A 2 -3.76 -24.55 7.88
CA GLN A 2 -2.88 -23.44 8.26
C GLN A 2 -3.70 -22.16 8.17
N TYR A 3 -3.83 -21.43 9.28
CA TYR A 3 -4.42 -20.10 9.28
C TYR A 3 -3.46 -19.12 8.62
N ILE A 4 -3.98 -18.23 7.79
CA ILE A 4 -3.20 -17.25 7.02
C ILE A 4 -2.57 -16.19 7.95
N SER A 5 -3.26 -15.85 9.06
CA SER A 5 -2.72 -15.06 10.16
C SER A 5 -2.41 -16.00 11.32
N GLY A 6 -1.22 -15.98 11.88
CA GLY A 6 -0.75 -16.89 12.90
C GLY A 6 -1.59 -17.04 14.18
N GLU A 7 -2.71 -16.34 14.32
CA GLU A 7 -3.64 -16.42 15.45
C GLU A 7 -5.07 -16.65 14.97
N ALA A 8 -5.67 -17.75 15.45
CA ALA A 8 -7.09 -18.03 15.25
C ALA A 8 -7.91 -17.17 16.22
N ARG A 9 -8.42 -16.03 15.74
CA ARG A 9 -9.36 -15.18 16.50
C ARG A 9 -10.70 -15.05 15.78
N LYS A 10 -11.71 -14.67 16.52
CA LYS A 10 -13.02 -14.32 15.95
C LYS A 10 -12.91 -13.00 15.18
N PRO A 11 -13.68 -12.82 14.10
CA PRO A 11 -13.84 -11.51 13.49
C PRO A 11 -14.36 -10.51 14.52
N SER A 12 -13.82 -9.29 14.49
CA SER A 12 -14.21 -8.23 15.42
C SER A 12 -14.91 -7.08 14.69
N ILE A 13 -16.04 -6.64 15.23
CA ILE A 13 -16.85 -5.54 14.71
C ILE A 13 -16.79 -4.37 15.67
N PHE A 14 -16.20 -3.25 15.23
CA PHE A 14 -16.20 -2.00 15.97
C PHE A 14 -17.49 -1.22 15.68
N VAL A 15 -18.26 -0.91 16.74
CA VAL A 15 -19.51 -0.15 16.62
C VAL A 15 -19.25 1.29 17.04
N SER A 16 -19.16 2.18 16.06
CA SER A 16 -18.94 3.62 16.23
C SER A 16 -20.26 4.37 16.17
N SER A 17 -20.58 5.09 17.22
CA SER A 17 -21.73 6.02 17.28
C SER A 17 -21.64 6.86 18.55
N THR A 18 -22.51 7.85 18.67
CA THR A 18 -22.78 8.47 19.98
C THR A 18 -23.41 7.46 20.96
N CYS A 19 -22.96 7.51 22.22
CA CYS A 19 -23.32 6.49 23.20
C CYS A 19 -24.67 6.78 23.88
N TYR A 20 -25.00 8.06 24.15
CA TYR A 20 -26.10 8.40 25.03
C TYR A 20 -27.49 8.25 24.41
N ASP A 21 -27.68 8.69 23.20
CA ASP A 21 -28.96 8.66 22.46
C ASP A 21 -29.25 7.30 21.81
N LEU A 22 -28.19 6.52 21.54
CA LEU A 22 -28.28 5.23 20.84
C LEU A 22 -28.05 4.02 21.76
N LYS A 23 -28.08 4.21 23.09
CA LYS A 23 -27.71 3.16 24.07
C LYS A 23 -28.45 1.83 23.86
N GLN A 24 -29.76 1.87 23.57
CA GLN A 24 -30.53 0.65 23.34
C GLN A 24 -30.12 -0.02 22.03
N ILE A 25 -29.98 0.76 20.96
CA ILE A 25 -29.55 0.27 19.64
C ILE A 25 -28.16 -0.38 19.75
N ARG A 26 -27.23 0.24 20.45
CA ARG A 26 -25.87 -0.30 20.67
C ARG A 26 -25.92 -1.64 21.40
N ARG A 27 -26.79 -1.77 22.42
CA ARG A 27 -26.99 -3.02 23.14
C ARG A 27 -27.56 -4.14 22.25
N ASP A 28 -28.57 -3.83 21.45
CA ASP A 28 -29.22 -4.80 20.56
C ASP A 28 -28.22 -5.28 19.49
N ILE A 29 -27.42 -4.37 18.95
CA ILE A 29 -26.36 -4.69 17.97
C ILE A 29 -25.26 -5.54 18.61
N ARG A 30 -24.82 -5.22 19.85
CA ARG A 30 -23.86 -6.03 20.55
C ARG A 30 -24.36 -7.47 20.73
N GLU A 31 -25.59 -7.63 21.23
CA GLU A 31 -26.21 -8.96 21.42
C GLU A 31 -26.26 -9.74 20.12
N PHE A 32 -26.65 -9.09 19.02
CA PHE A 32 -26.63 -9.68 17.70
C PHE A 32 -25.22 -10.12 17.27
N ILE A 33 -24.20 -9.27 17.44
CA ILE A 33 -22.82 -9.61 17.05
C ILE A 33 -22.28 -10.78 17.88
N GLU A 34 -22.50 -10.77 19.22
CA GLU A 34 -21.92 -11.77 20.13
C GLU A 34 -22.73 -13.08 20.14
N ALA A 35 -24.06 -13.00 20.24
CA ALA A 35 -24.90 -14.18 20.38
C ALA A 35 -25.31 -14.83 19.06
N ASP A 36 -25.75 -14.02 18.06
CA ASP A 36 -26.23 -14.57 16.79
C ASP A 36 -25.08 -14.86 15.81
N LEU A 37 -24.04 -14.00 15.73
CA LEU A 37 -22.93 -14.20 14.82
C LEU A 37 -21.72 -14.92 15.47
N GLY A 38 -21.58 -14.88 16.79
CA GLY A 38 -20.44 -15.41 17.50
C GLY A 38 -19.15 -14.64 17.27
N TYR A 39 -19.23 -13.40 16.80
CA TYR A 39 -18.10 -12.48 16.58
C TYR A 39 -17.77 -11.70 17.86
N GLU A 40 -16.70 -10.92 17.85
CA GLU A 40 -16.34 -10.00 18.92
C GLU A 40 -16.96 -8.63 18.65
N ALA A 41 -17.76 -8.12 19.60
CA ALA A 41 -18.30 -6.76 19.53
C ALA A 41 -17.38 -5.80 20.30
N ILE A 42 -16.88 -4.75 19.65
CA ILE A 42 -16.01 -3.73 20.24
C ILE A 42 -16.82 -2.43 20.42
N LEU A 43 -17.16 -2.09 21.65
CA LEU A 43 -17.91 -0.88 22.03
C LEU A 43 -17.23 -0.25 23.24
N SER A 44 -17.01 1.06 23.19
CA SER A 44 -16.20 1.80 24.18
C SER A 44 -16.80 1.89 25.59
N GLU A 45 -18.09 1.66 25.74
CA GLU A 45 -18.80 1.73 27.01
C GLU A 45 -18.80 0.43 27.84
N TYR A 46 -18.22 -0.64 27.33
CA TYR A 46 -18.17 -1.94 28.02
C TYR A 46 -16.80 -2.24 28.62
N ASP A 47 -16.76 -2.94 29.73
CA ASP A 47 -15.52 -3.32 30.42
C ASP A 47 -14.57 -4.20 29.59
N SER A 48 -15.10 -4.86 28.55
CA SER A 48 -14.32 -5.62 27.59
C SER A 48 -13.51 -4.75 26.60
N PHE A 49 -13.74 -3.41 26.59
CA PHE A 49 -13.02 -2.50 25.72
C PHE A 49 -11.54 -2.38 26.15
N PRO A 50 -10.58 -2.60 25.24
CA PRO A 50 -9.17 -2.58 25.61
C PRO A 50 -8.68 -1.16 25.92
N ILE A 51 -8.35 -0.91 27.17
CA ILE A 51 -7.84 0.39 27.65
C ILE A 51 -6.31 0.32 27.75
N ASP A 52 -5.65 1.33 27.21
CA ASP A 52 -4.23 1.59 27.39
C ASP A 52 -4.12 2.75 28.41
N PRO A 53 -3.59 2.47 29.62
CA PRO A 53 -3.53 3.48 30.69
C PRO A 53 -2.67 4.71 30.35
N ASP A 54 -1.76 4.56 29.38
CA ASP A 54 -0.85 5.62 28.97
C ASP A 54 -1.44 6.54 27.88
N LYS A 55 -2.68 6.28 27.46
CA LYS A 55 -3.36 7.04 26.40
C LYS A 55 -4.64 7.70 26.91
N ASP A 56 -4.93 8.88 26.38
CA ASP A 56 -6.23 9.49 26.52
C ASP A 56 -7.33 8.66 25.81
N THR A 57 -8.58 8.94 26.17
CA THR A 57 -9.75 8.21 25.66
C THR A 57 -9.83 8.19 24.14
N ILE A 58 -9.52 9.32 23.47
CA ILE A 58 -9.63 9.46 22.02
C ILE A 58 -8.57 8.61 21.34
N ASN A 59 -7.31 8.81 21.72
CA ASN A 59 -6.19 8.05 21.16
C ASN A 59 -6.34 6.55 21.42
N ASN A 60 -6.96 6.17 22.54
CA ASN A 60 -7.24 4.77 22.82
C ASN A 60 -8.31 4.19 21.86
N CYS A 61 -9.42 4.91 21.63
CA CYS A 61 -10.44 4.49 20.67
C CYS A 61 -9.84 4.32 19.25
N LEU A 62 -9.09 5.32 18.79
CA LEU A 62 -8.45 5.27 17.46
C LEU A 62 -7.47 4.11 17.33
N ARG A 63 -6.67 3.85 18.37
CA ARG A 63 -5.77 2.69 18.40
C ARG A 63 -6.52 1.37 18.31
N VAL A 64 -7.64 1.24 19.02
CA VAL A 64 -8.45 0.01 19.00
C VAL A 64 -9.04 -0.21 17.59
N VAL A 65 -9.54 0.83 16.92
CA VAL A 65 -9.97 0.73 15.52
C VAL A 65 -8.83 0.22 14.63
N GLU A 66 -7.65 0.84 14.75
CA GLU A 66 -6.50 0.52 13.92
C GLU A 66 -6.00 -0.93 14.13
N GLN A 67 -5.86 -1.36 15.39
CA GLN A 67 -5.23 -2.62 15.73
C GLN A 67 -6.19 -3.81 15.75
N ARG A 68 -7.46 -3.61 16.13
CA ARG A 68 -8.36 -4.72 16.43
C ARG A 68 -9.57 -4.83 15.52
N ALA A 69 -10.13 -3.72 15.00
CA ALA A 69 -11.34 -3.79 14.19
C ALA A 69 -11.09 -4.48 12.84
N ASP A 70 -11.87 -5.50 12.50
CA ASP A 70 -11.91 -6.12 11.17
C ASP A 70 -13.04 -5.55 10.31
N ILE A 71 -14.11 -5.08 10.95
CA ILE A 71 -15.28 -4.47 10.32
C ILE A 71 -15.70 -3.30 11.18
N MET A 72 -16.20 -2.22 10.57
CA MET A 72 -16.79 -1.09 11.27
C MET A 72 -18.29 -0.97 10.96
N VAL A 73 -19.08 -0.76 11.99
CA VAL A 73 -20.49 -0.35 11.91
C VAL A 73 -20.57 1.08 12.43
N LEU A 74 -20.79 2.02 11.52
CA LEU A 74 -20.94 3.44 11.81
C LEU A 74 -22.43 3.80 11.89
N ILE A 75 -22.88 4.35 13.03
CA ILE A 75 -24.27 4.73 13.26
C ILE A 75 -24.33 6.21 13.57
N VAL A 76 -24.97 6.97 12.70
CA VAL A 76 -25.13 8.43 12.86
C VAL A 76 -26.57 8.72 13.30
N GLY A 77 -26.71 9.15 14.56
CA GLY A 77 -27.97 9.61 15.16
C GLY A 77 -28.12 11.12 15.08
N SER A 78 -28.94 11.67 15.98
CA SER A 78 -29.22 13.11 16.06
C SER A 78 -28.17 13.91 16.87
N ARG A 79 -27.18 13.26 17.47
CA ARG A 79 -26.09 13.89 18.20
C ARG A 79 -24.77 13.78 17.45
N TYR A 80 -24.00 14.88 17.45
CA TYR A 80 -22.70 14.92 16.81
C TYR A 80 -21.60 14.22 17.67
N GLY A 81 -21.84 14.16 18.98
CA GLY A 81 -20.92 13.57 19.91
C GLY A 81 -19.86 14.55 20.43
N TYR A 82 -18.90 14.03 21.17
CA TYR A 82 -17.84 14.83 21.79
C TYR A 82 -16.86 15.36 20.75
N ILE A 83 -16.66 16.68 20.77
CA ILE A 83 -15.69 17.37 19.91
C ILE A 83 -14.39 17.49 20.71
N THR A 84 -13.25 17.25 20.07
CA THR A 84 -11.94 17.35 20.71
C THR A 84 -11.55 18.80 20.96
N ASP A 85 -10.83 19.08 22.04
CA ASP A 85 -10.40 20.43 22.43
C ASP A 85 -9.52 21.12 21.38
N HIS A 86 -8.94 20.37 20.47
CA HIS A 86 -8.03 20.86 19.41
C HIS A 86 -8.53 20.59 17.99
N GLY A 87 -9.77 20.10 17.82
CA GLY A 87 -10.33 19.74 16.52
C GLY A 87 -11.76 20.21 16.32
N GLU A 88 -12.17 20.26 15.05
CA GLU A 88 -13.56 20.53 14.65
C GLU A 88 -14.39 19.27 14.54
N GLU A 89 -13.77 18.10 14.59
CA GLU A 89 -14.36 16.79 14.31
C GLU A 89 -14.74 16.05 15.61
N SER A 90 -15.83 15.27 15.53
CA SER A 90 -16.25 14.40 16.63
C SER A 90 -15.40 13.12 16.68
N ILE A 91 -15.37 12.45 17.86
CA ILE A 91 -14.69 11.15 18.01
C ILE A 91 -15.22 10.15 16.97
N THR A 92 -16.52 10.09 16.76
CA THR A 92 -17.17 9.20 15.76
C THR A 92 -16.64 9.47 14.35
N ASN A 93 -16.41 10.73 13.97
CA ASN A 93 -15.81 11.07 12.68
C ASN A 93 -14.34 10.61 12.60
N LEU A 94 -13.56 10.84 13.65
CA LEU A 94 -12.16 10.39 13.71
C LEU A 94 -12.04 8.86 13.64
N GLU A 95 -12.92 8.11 14.33
CA GLU A 95 -12.99 6.65 14.25
C GLU A 95 -13.28 6.18 12.81
N TYR A 96 -14.23 6.83 12.15
CA TYR A 96 -14.55 6.58 10.75
C TYR A 96 -13.34 6.81 9.83
N LEU A 97 -12.68 7.95 9.96
CA LEU A 97 -11.49 8.27 9.14
C LEU A 97 -10.36 7.26 9.37
N ARG A 98 -10.19 6.79 10.62
CA ARG A 98 -9.18 5.77 10.95
C ARG A 98 -9.52 4.41 10.33
N ALA A 99 -10.79 3.99 10.38
CA ALA A 99 -11.24 2.75 9.73
C ALA A 99 -11.09 2.81 8.20
N LYS A 100 -11.42 3.96 7.61
CA LYS A 100 -11.22 4.22 6.17
C LYS A 100 -9.74 4.14 5.76
N ALA A 101 -8.85 4.76 6.53
CA ALA A 101 -7.42 4.69 6.31
C ALA A 101 -6.87 3.25 6.44
N LYS A 102 -7.45 2.44 7.34
CA LYS A 102 -7.12 1.02 7.50
C LYS A 102 -7.63 0.15 6.35
N GLY A 103 -8.63 0.61 5.58
CA GLY A 103 -9.20 -0.15 4.46
C GLY A 103 -10.12 -1.30 4.86
N ILE A 104 -10.71 -1.27 6.07
CA ILE A 104 -11.67 -2.28 6.51
C ILE A 104 -13.09 -1.98 5.98
N PRO A 105 -13.96 -3.02 5.82
CA PRO A 105 -15.35 -2.81 5.46
C PRO A 105 -16.07 -1.92 6.46
N ILE A 106 -16.78 -0.89 5.98
CA ILE A 106 -17.54 0.06 6.79
C ILE A 106 -19.01 0.03 6.37
N PHE A 107 -19.91 -0.32 7.29
CA PHE A 107 -21.34 -0.25 7.09
C PHE A 107 -21.89 1.00 7.75
N VAL A 108 -22.46 1.93 6.96
CA VAL A 108 -22.92 3.23 7.43
C VAL A 108 -24.44 3.24 7.56
N PHE A 109 -24.91 3.57 8.77
CA PHE A 109 -26.34 3.69 9.10
C PHE A 109 -26.63 5.10 9.56
N ILE A 110 -27.67 5.73 8.99
CA ILE A 110 -28.07 7.10 9.33
C ILE A 110 -29.53 7.09 9.83
N ASP A 111 -29.79 7.75 10.95
CA ASP A 111 -31.15 7.94 11.45
C ASP A 111 -32.01 8.58 10.34
N GLN A 112 -33.18 8.00 10.07
CA GLN A 112 -34.08 8.45 9.02
C GLN A 112 -34.51 9.90 9.23
N LYS A 113 -34.62 10.38 10.48
CA LYS A 113 -34.97 11.78 10.76
C LYS A 113 -33.89 12.72 10.24
N VAL A 114 -32.62 12.40 10.48
CA VAL A 114 -31.48 13.18 10.01
C VAL A 114 -31.41 13.14 8.47
N SER A 115 -31.59 11.96 7.91
CA SER A 115 -31.58 11.74 6.47
C SER A 115 -32.66 12.56 5.73
N ASN A 116 -33.89 12.58 6.28
CA ASN A 116 -35.01 13.29 5.68
C ASN A 116 -34.85 14.83 5.71
N ILE A 117 -34.14 15.35 6.70
CA ILE A 117 -33.92 16.80 6.87
C ILE A 117 -32.69 17.28 6.07
N LEU A 118 -31.75 16.44 5.74
CA LEU A 118 -30.54 16.81 5.00
C LEU A 118 -30.80 17.65 3.74
N PRO A 119 -31.79 17.32 2.86
CA PRO A 119 -32.09 18.14 1.68
C PRO A 119 -32.64 19.54 2.03
N VAL A 120 -33.36 19.66 3.17
CA VAL A 120 -33.90 20.93 3.66
C VAL A 120 -32.77 21.81 4.17
N TRP A 121 -31.88 21.24 4.97
CA TRP A 121 -30.69 21.92 5.48
C TRP A 121 -29.79 22.42 4.32
N LYS A 122 -29.57 21.61 3.30
CA LYS A 122 -28.77 22.03 2.14
C LYS A 122 -29.30 23.28 1.44
N LYS A 123 -30.63 23.45 1.42
CA LYS A 123 -31.29 24.59 0.77
C LYS A 123 -31.42 25.80 1.69
N ASN A 124 -31.43 25.61 2.99
CA ASN A 124 -31.79 26.63 3.98
C ASN A 124 -30.81 26.57 5.18
N LYS A 125 -29.54 26.81 4.95
CA LYS A 125 -28.48 26.75 5.98
C LYS A 125 -28.63 27.77 7.12
N GLU A 126 -29.48 28.79 6.94
CA GLU A 126 -29.74 29.81 7.96
C GLU A 126 -30.89 29.45 8.91
N MET A 127 -31.59 28.34 8.66
CA MET A 127 -32.64 27.86 9.57
C MET A 127 -32.04 27.23 10.84
N ASN A 128 -32.80 27.35 11.94
CA ASN A 128 -32.44 26.66 13.18
C ASN A 128 -32.93 25.19 13.13
N PHE A 129 -32.01 24.26 13.29
CA PHE A 129 -32.27 22.81 13.34
C PHE A 129 -32.08 22.19 14.72
N SER A 130 -31.95 23.01 15.79
CA SER A 130 -31.68 22.55 17.16
C SER A 130 -32.72 21.59 17.75
N ASP A 131 -33.97 21.59 17.22
CA ASP A 131 -35.02 20.66 17.65
C ASP A 131 -34.82 19.24 17.05
N ILE A 132 -33.92 19.09 16.07
CA ILE A 132 -33.71 17.84 15.33
C ILE A 132 -32.31 17.28 15.64
N VAL A 133 -31.30 18.14 15.64
CA VAL A 133 -29.90 17.79 15.86
C VAL A 133 -29.26 18.74 16.88
N ASP A 134 -28.32 18.23 17.67
CA ASP A 134 -27.58 19.06 18.63
C ASP A 134 -26.50 19.92 17.95
N SER A 135 -26.09 19.56 16.73
CA SER A 135 -25.12 20.31 15.94
C SER A 135 -25.36 20.10 14.44
N GLU A 136 -25.32 21.17 13.66
CA GLU A 136 -25.44 21.13 12.20
C GLU A 136 -24.23 20.40 11.54
N LYS A 137 -23.12 20.22 12.24
CA LYS A 137 -21.97 19.42 11.79
C LYS A 137 -22.37 17.97 11.47
N ILE A 138 -23.47 17.45 12.02
CA ILE A 138 -24.03 16.15 11.64
C ILE A 138 -24.39 16.12 10.16
N PHE A 139 -25.06 17.16 9.66
CA PHE A 139 -25.43 17.23 8.25
C PHE A 139 -24.21 17.33 7.33
N GLU A 140 -23.17 18.05 7.76
CA GLU A 140 -21.90 18.12 7.03
C GLU A 140 -21.21 16.74 6.98
N PHE A 141 -21.21 16.04 8.11
CA PHE A 141 -20.65 14.69 8.20
C PHE A 141 -21.45 13.70 7.31
N VAL A 142 -22.78 13.71 7.40
CA VAL A 142 -23.64 12.86 6.56
C VAL A 142 -23.47 13.19 5.08
N ASP A 143 -23.31 14.46 4.74
CA ASP A 143 -23.07 14.87 3.34
C ASP A 143 -21.71 14.37 2.84
N THR A 144 -20.70 14.41 3.69
CA THR A 144 -19.38 13.85 3.39
C THR A 144 -19.45 12.34 3.17
N LEU A 145 -20.11 11.60 4.06
CA LEU A 145 -20.28 10.15 3.93
C LEU A 145 -20.97 9.76 2.61
N ARG A 146 -22.02 10.49 2.20
CA ARG A 146 -22.81 10.18 0.99
C ARG A 146 -22.14 10.62 -0.31
N ASN A 147 -21.64 11.85 -0.35
CA ASN A 147 -21.30 12.50 -1.61
C ASN A 147 -19.78 12.58 -1.88
N LYS A 148 -18.96 12.81 -0.84
CA LYS A 148 -17.52 12.89 -1.01
C LYS A 148 -16.86 11.50 -0.97
N ASP A 149 -17.33 10.68 -0.05
CA ASP A 149 -16.73 9.36 0.19
C ASP A 149 -17.45 8.24 -0.58
N SER A 150 -18.58 8.56 -1.22
CA SER A 150 -19.38 7.64 -2.03
C SER A 150 -19.76 6.34 -1.31
N ASN A 151 -19.92 6.39 0.02
CA ASN A 151 -20.32 5.23 0.80
C ASN A 151 -21.77 4.84 0.48
N TRP A 152 -22.04 3.55 0.48
CA TRP A 152 -23.40 3.07 0.52
C TRP A 152 -23.98 3.29 1.92
N VAL A 153 -25.03 4.10 2.02
CA VAL A 153 -25.64 4.51 3.28
C VAL A 153 -27.01 3.88 3.43
N TYR A 154 -27.24 3.27 4.60
CA TYR A 154 -28.53 2.69 4.98
C TYR A 154 -29.26 3.59 5.98
N GLU A 155 -30.58 3.69 5.83
CA GLU A 155 -31.42 4.43 6.78
C GLU A 155 -32.01 3.49 7.81
N PHE A 156 -32.15 3.94 9.04
CA PHE A 156 -32.73 3.17 10.13
C PHE A 156 -33.68 4.02 11.00
N ASN A 157 -34.69 3.37 11.56
CA ASN A 157 -35.52 3.92 12.64
C ASN A 157 -35.32 3.16 13.96
N THR A 158 -34.95 1.89 13.86
CA THR A 158 -34.81 0.97 14.99
C THR A 158 -33.51 0.17 14.90
N GLY A 159 -33.07 -0.40 16.03
CA GLY A 159 -31.93 -1.35 16.02
C GLY A 159 -32.19 -2.57 15.14
N GLN A 160 -33.44 -3.01 15.02
CA GLN A 160 -33.82 -4.15 14.17
C GLN A 160 -33.64 -3.88 12.68
N ASP A 161 -33.79 -2.63 12.23
CA ASP A 161 -33.51 -2.26 10.84
C ASP A 161 -32.02 -2.44 10.54
N ILE A 162 -31.15 -2.01 11.45
CA ILE A 162 -29.70 -2.17 11.36
C ILE A 162 -29.33 -3.65 11.34
N ILE A 163 -29.83 -4.44 12.30
CA ILE A 163 -29.55 -5.87 12.42
C ILE A 163 -29.98 -6.63 11.16
N LYS A 164 -31.18 -6.34 10.62
CA LYS A 164 -31.68 -6.98 9.38
C LYS A 164 -30.76 -6.68 8.20
N CYS A 165 -30.31 -5.44 8.07
CA CYS A 165 -29.38 -5.03 7.03
C CYS A 165 -28.04 -5.73 7.20
N LEU A 166 -27.45 -5.68 8.40
CA LEU A 166 -26.16 -6.30 8.70
C LEU A 166 -26.15 -7.81 8.43
N LYS A 167 -27.22 -8.53 8.80
CA LYS A 167 -27.36 -9.97 8.49
C LYS A 167 -27.13 -10.26 7.01
N ASN A 168 -27.75 -9.46 6.13
CA ASN A 168 -27.63 -9.66 4.70
C ASN A 168 -26.25 -9.26 4.19
N GLN A 169 -25.75 -8.09 4.61
CA GLN A 169 -24.47 -7.57 4.11
C GLN A 169 -23.27 -8.41 4.58
N LEU A 170 -23.27 -8.87 5.83
CA LEU A 170 -22.24 -9.78 6.32
C LEU A 170 -22.31 -11.16 5.63
N ALA A 171 -23.50 -11.63 5.26
CA ALA A 171 -23.62 -12.88 4.49
C ALA A 171 -22.97 -12.75 3.10
N TYR A 172 -23.11 -11.60 2.42
CA TYR A 172 -22.40 -11.33 1.17
C TYR A 172 -20.87 -11.26 1.40
N LEU A 173 -20.41 -10.53 2.40
CA LEU A 173 -19.00 -10.43 2.75
C LEU A 173 -18.38 -11.80 3.03
N VAL A 174 -19.09 -12.68 3.77
CA VAL A 174 -18.67 -14.06 4.01
C VAL A 174 -18.65 -14.86 2.71
N ASN A 175 -19.66 -14.73 1.86
CA ASN A 175 -19.69 -15.40 0.56
C ASN A 175 -18.48 -15.02 -0.31
N ASP A 176 -18.16 -13.73 -0.38
CA ASP A 176 -17.00 -13.25 -1.14
C ASP A 176 -15.71 -13.84 -0.57
N SER A 177 -15.56 -13.86 0.76
CA SER A 177 -14.42 -14.51 1.42
C SER A 177 -14.33 -16.01 1.10
N LEU A 178 -15.48 -16.72 1.03
CA LEU A 178 -15.52 -18.12 0.65
C LEU A 178 -15.20 -18.34 -0.84
N CYS A 179 -15.63 -17.44 -1.72
CA CYS A 179 -15.28 -17.48 -3.13
C CYS A 179 -13.76 -17.29 -3.30
N LEU A 180 -13.15 -16.32 -2.62
CA LEU A 180 -11.72 -16.11 -2.59
C LEU A 180 -10.98 -17.37 -2.10
N ARG A 181 -11.45 -18.00 -1.00
CA ARG A 181 -10.89 -19.26 -0.49
C ARG A 181 -10.97 -20.41 -1.51
N LYS A 182 -12.08 -20.52 -2.27
CA LYS A 182 -12.21 -21.54 -3.33
C LYS A 182 -11.20 -21.30 -4.45
N HIS A 183 -10.98 -20.06 -4.86
CA HIS A 183 -9.97 -19.71 -5.86
C HIS A 183 -8.56 -20.08 -5.37
N PHE A 184 -8.20 -19.72 -4.13
CA PHE A 184 -6.93 -20.15 -3.53
C PHE A 184 -6.74 -21.67 -3.52
N SER A 185 -7.81 -22.43 -3.26
CA SER A 185 -7.72 -23.90 -3.14
C SER A 185 -7.72 -24.62 -4.49
N LYS A 186 -8.42 -24.07 -5.50
CA LYS A 186 -8.58 -24.72 -6.82
C LYS A 186 -7.55 -24.30 -7.85
N GLU A 187 -7.13 -23.07 -7.83
CA GLU A 187 -6.24 -22.49 -8.87
C GLU A 187 -4.77 -22.44 -8.43
N GLY A 188 -4.44 -22.96 -7.24
CA GLY A 188 -3.06 -22.94 -6.76
C GLY A 188 -2.50 -21.53 -6.51
N VAL A 189 -3.38 -20.55 -6.23
CA VAL A 189 -2.92 -19.19 -5.93
C VAL A 189 -2.03 -19.21 -4.69
N SER A 190 -0.78 -18.85 -4.89
CA SER A 190 0.23 -18.84 -3.84
C SER A 190 -0.11 -17.84 -2.74
N PRO A 191 0.08 -18.19 -1.46
CA PRO A 191 0.00 -17.23 -0.35
C PRO A 191 0.91 -16.00 -0.52
N LYS A 192 1.91 -16.08 -1.41
CA LYS A 192 2.79 -14.96 -1.73
C LYS A 192 2.04 -13.74 -2.29
N VAL A 193 0.92 -13.96 -2.98
CA VAL A 193 0.07 -12.89 -3.53
C VAL A 193 -0.45 -11.95 -2.43
N LEU A 194 -0.67 -12.47 -1.21
CA LEU A 194 -1.14 -11.69 -0.06
C LEU A 194 -0.11 -10.67 0.48
N LYS A 195 1.12 -10.70 0.00
CA LYS A 195 2.15 -9.70 0.35
C LYS A 195 1.99 -8.39 -0.40
N TYR A 196 1.15 -8.39 -1.43
CA TYR A 196 0.96 -7.30 -2.37
C TYR A 196 -0.38 -6.59 -2.14
N SER A 197 -0.63 -5.55 -2.91
CA SER A 197 -1.89 -4.79 -2.87
C SER A 197 -3.10 -5.66 -3.22
N GLY A 198 -4.28 -5.20 -2.80
CA GLY A 198 -5.54 -5.83 -3.20
C GLY A 198 -5.69 -5.94 -4.72
N ARG A 199 -5.09 -5.00 -5.46
CA ARG A 199 -5.09 -5.01 -6.92
C ARG A 199 -4.36 -6.20 -7.52
N VAL A 200 -3.17 -6.53 -7.01
CA VAL A 200 -2.43 -7.75 -7.41
C VAL A 200 -3.28 -8.99 -7.18
N PHE A 201 -3.98 -9.02 -6.06
CA PHE A 201 -4.87 -10.12 -5.73
C PHE A 201 -6.04 -10.25 -6.74
N GLU A 202 -6.75 -9.14 -7.03
CA GLU A 202 -7.82 -9.10 -8.03
C GLU A 202 -7.35 -9.59 -9.40
N LEU A 203 -6.20 -9.14 -9.87
CA LEU A 203 -5.64 -9.54 -11.17
C LEU A 203 -5.39 -11.05 -11.25
N VAL A 204 -4.90 -11.66 -10.18
CA VAL A 204 -4.63 -13.11 -10.15
C VAL A 204 -5.93 -13.94 -10.12
N VAL A 205 -6.99 -13.42 -9.47
CA VAL A 205 -8.28 -14.09 -9.32
C VAL A 205 -9.17 -13.89 -10.53
N GLU A 206 -9.34 -12.65 -11.00
CA GLU A 206 -10.29 -12.28 -12.06
C GLU A 206 -9.74 -12.48 -13.46
N LYS A 207 -8.42 -12.36 -13.61
CA LYS A 207 -7.72 -12.50 -14.88
C LYS A 207 -8.38 -11.72 -16.03
N PRO A 208 -8.54 -10.39 -15.91
CA PRO A 208 -9.08 -9.57 -17.00
C PRO A 208 -8.14 -9.58 -18.21
N ASP A 209 -8.57 -9.02 -19.33
CA ASP A 209 -7.69 -8.87 -20.49
C ASP A 209 -6.37 -8.19 -20.10
N LEU A 210 -5.25 -8.71 -20.61
CA LEU A 210 -3.88 -8.25 -20.30
C LEU A 210 -3.45 -8.43 -18.82
N TRP A 211 -4.14 -9.29 -18.05
CA TRP A 211 -3.87 -9.48 -16.63
C TRP A 211 -2.41 -9.83 -16.32
N GLU A 212 -1.73 -10.57 -17.18
CA GLU A 212 -0.32 -10.93 -17.01
C GLU A 212 0.57 -9.70 -16.97
N TYR A 213 0.35 -8.78 -17.90
CA TYR A 213 1.11 -7.54 -18.02
C TYR A 213 0.77 -6.57 -16.89
N LEU A 214 -0.52 -6.49 -16.52
CA LEU A 214 -0.98 -5.72 -15.38
C LEU A 214 -0.40 -6.26 -14.06
N LEU A 215 -0.38 -7.58 -13.89
CA LEU A 215 0.20 -8.22 -12.71
C LEU A 215 1.68 -7.88 -12.57
N PHE A 216 2.44 -7.97 -13.66
CA PHE A 216 3.86 -7.61 -13.64
C PHE A 216 4.05 -6.14 -13.25
N ALA A 217 3.26 -5.22 -13.81
CA ALA A 217 3.30 -3.80 -13.51
C ALA A 217 2.99 -3.49 -12.03
N GLU A 218 1.91 -4.06 -11.50
CA GLU A 218 1.47 -3.82 -10.12
C GLU A 218 2.48 -4.38 -9.09
N VAL A 219 3.01 -5.58 -9.34
CA VAL A 219 4.04 -6.17 -8.47
C VAL A 219 5.32 -5.33 -8.45
N LEU A 220 5.75 -4.82 -9.61
CA LEU A 220 6.89 -3.91 -9.69
C LEU A 220 6.64 -2.64 -8.87
N LYS A 221 5.48 -2.01 -9.05
CA LYS A 221 5.13 -0.75 -8.37
C LYS A 221 4.99 -0.94 -6.86
N ASP A 222 4.32 -2.01 -6.42
CA ASP A 222 4.17 -2.35 -5.01
C ASP A 222 5.51 -2.57 -4.30
N ASN A 223 6.46 -3.24 -4.98
CA ASN A 223 7.79 -3.46 -4.42
C ASN A 223 8.63 -2.17 -4.42
N LEU A 224 8.58 -1.37 -5.50
CA LEU A 224 9.31 -0.12 -5.60
C LEU A 224 8.90 0.86 -4.49
N ASN A 225 7.61 0.97 -4.21
CA ASN A 225 7.06 1.84 -3.15
C ASN A 225 7.52 1.43 -1.73
N LYS A 226 7.93 0.18 -1.53
CA LYS A 226 8.46 -0.31 -0.24
C LYS A 226 9.94 0.01 -0.03
N LEU A 227 10.62 0.56 -1.03
CA LEU A 227 12.07 0.77 -1.03
C LEU A 227 12.47 2.26 -0.92
N ASP A 228 11.58 3.13 -0.46
CA ASP A 228 11.87 4.54 -0.28
C ASP A 228 13.06 4.79 0.67
N ASP A 229 13.21 3.95 1.70
CA ASP A 229 14.33 4.04 2.66
C ASP A 229 15.69 3.90 1.96
N LEU A 230 15.81 3.06 0.93
CA LEU A 230 17.07 2.91 0.18
C LEU A 230 17.51 4.20 -0.53
N ARG A 231 16.54 5.01 -0.99
CA ARG A 231 16.82 6.32 -1.59
C ARG A 231 17.40 7.28 -0.56
N TYR A 232 16.88 7.24 0.67
CA TYR A 232 17.42 8.03 1.78
C TYR A 232 18.79 7.52 2.21
N ASP A 233 19.00 6.21 2.32
CA ASP A 233 20.28 5.61 2.67
C ASP A 233 21.36 6.02 1.65
N MET A 234 21.04 5.93 0.36
CA MET A 234 21.94 6.38 -0.71
C MET A 234 22.22 7.89 -0.63
N LYS A 235 21.18 8.71 -0.42
CA LYS A 235 21.29 10.17 -0.35
C LYS A 235 22.17 10.63 0.80
N TYR A 236 21.98 10.04 1.98
CA TYR A 236 22.69 10.42 3.21
C TYR A 236 23.93 9.58 3.50
N GLY A 237 24.19 8.53 2.71
CA GLY A 237 25.29 7.61 2.92
C GLY A 237 25.14 6.80 4.19
N ILE A 238 23.92 6.40 4.53
CA ILE A 238 23.64 5.58 5.70
C ILE A 238 23.97 4.13 5.35
N SER A 239 24.95 3.56 6.02
CA SER A 239 25.29 2.14 5.93
C SER A 239 25.72 1.63 7.30
N PHE A 240 25.33 0.39 7.58
CA PHE A 240 25.73 -0.33 8.79
C PHE A 240 26.87 -1.34 8.53
N GLU A 241 27.38 -1.35 7.29
CA GLU A 241 28.52 -2.20 6.92
C GLU A 241 29.81 -1.69 7.54
N ARG A 242 30.79 -2.61 7.69
CA ARG A 242 32.09 -2.25 8.22
C ARG A 242 32.89 -1.42 7.23
N THR A 243 33.50 -0.36 7.70
CA THR A 243 34.43 0.43 6.89
C THR A 243 35.62 -0.44 6.48
N VAL A 244 35.88 -0.51 5.17
CA VAL A 244 37.04 -1.17 4.59
C VAL A 244 38.08 -0.09 4.33
N CYS A 245 39.28 -0.29 4.84
CA CYS A 245 40.42 0.65 4.68
C CYS A 245 41.41 0.10 3.65
N PHE A 246 41.75 0.89 2.66
CA PHE A 246 42.76 0.60 1.67
C PHE A 246 43.88 1.66 1.77
N GLU A 247 45.14 1.20 1.87
CA GLU A 247 46.31 2.08 1.88
C GLU A 247 47.14 1.91 0.59
N ASN A 248 47.07 0.73 -0.03
CA ASN A 248 47.82 0.41 -1.22
C ASN A 248 47.11 0.86 -2.49
N PRO A 249 47.70 1.70 -3.35
CA PRO A 249 47.15 2.13 -4.62
C PRO A 249 46.67 0.98 -5.52
N ILE A 250 47.42 -0.11 -5.60
CA ILE A 250 47.06 -1.26 -6.46
C ILE A 250 45.75 -1.89 -5.97
N GLU A 251 45.61 -2.08 -4.66
CA GLU A 251 44.39 -2.65 -4.07
C GLU A 251 43.16 -1.77 -4.33
N ILE A 252 43.34 -0.43 -4.31
CA ILE A 252 42.28 0.52 -4.61
C ILE A 252 41.81 0.38 -6.06
N PHE A 253 42.74 0.36 -7.02
CA PHE A 253 42.40 0.17 -8.44
C PHE A 253 41.76 -1.19 -8.70
N ASP A 254 42.30 -2.26 -8.13
CA ASP A 254 41.73 -3.60 -8.25
C ASP A 254 40.30 -3.65 -7.69
N TYR A 255 40.08 -3.01 -6.56
CA TYR A 255 38.74 -2.90 -5.96
C TYR A 255 37.77 -2.16 -6.88
N VAL A 256 38.13 -0.97 -7.36
CA VAL A 256 37.30 -0.17 -8.28
C VAL A 256 36.98 -0.94 -9.55
N GLN A 257 37.98 -1.66 -10.12
CA GLN A 257 37.78 -2.47 -11.31
C GLN A 257 36.83 -3.65 -11.05
N ALA A 258 37.00 -4.34 -9.90
CA ALA A 258 36.13 -5.46 -9.52
C ALA A 258 34.69 -5.01 -9.33
N LYS A 259 34.49 -3.90 -8.64
CA LYS A 259 33.15 -3.30 -8.41
C LYS A 259 32.50 -2.83 -9.72
N SER A 260 33.26 -2.23 -10.64
CA SER A 260 32.74 -1.84 -11.96
C SER A 260 32.30 -3.07 -12.78
N LYS A 261 33.07 -4.14 -12.77
CA LYS A 261 32.68 -5.41 -13.40
C LYS A 261 31.44 -6.04 -12.76
N GLU A 262 31.31 -5.94 -11.44
CA GLU A 262 30.14 -6.40 -10.71
C GLU A 262 28.87 -5.65 -11.17
N LEU A 263 28.94 -4.31 -11.29
CA LEU A 263 27.82 -3.48 -11.75
C LEU A 263 27.38 -3.87 -13.17
N ILE A 264 28.32 -4.04 -14.11
CA ILE A 264 28.03 -4.48 -15.48
C ILE A 264 27.32 -5.83 -15.46
N ARG A 265 27.86 -6.82 -14.70
CA ARG A 265 27.25 -8.15 -14.61
C ARG A 265 25.84 -8.13 -14.05
N LYS A 266 25.56 -7.27 -13.07
CA LYS A 266 24.18 -7.10 -12.49
C LYS A 266 23.24 -6.58 -13.57
N ASN A 267 23.67 -5.65 -14.38
CA ASN A 267 22.85 -5.10 -15.45
C ASN A 267 22.62 -6.08 -16.61
N ASP A 268 23.57 -6.97 -16.89
CA ASP A 268 23.34 -8.06 -17.84
C ASP A 268 22.21 -9.01 -17.39
N ILE A 269 21.99 -9.15 -16.09
CA ILE A 269 20.88 -9.94 -15.53
C ILE A 269 19.53 -9.34 -15.93
N LEU A 270 19.39 -8.02 -16.03
CA LEU A 270 18.15 -7.37 -16.48
C LEU A 270 17.76 -7.84 -17.89
N CYS A 271 18.72 -8.00 -18.79
CA CYS A 271 18.47 -8.54 -20.12
C CYS A 271 17.90 -9.96 -20.07
N VAL A 272 18.40 -10.80 -19.17
CA VAL A 272 17.88 -12.16 -18.96
C VAL A 272 16.47 -12.12 -18.37
N ILE A 273 16.23 -11.25 -17.38
CA ILE A 273 14.93 -11.10 -16.73
C ILE A 273 13.87 -10.68 -17.75
N LEU A 274 14.11 -9.61 -18.51
CA LEU A 274 13.10 -9.02 -19.40
C LEU A 274 12.95 -9.81 -20.72
N ASN A 275 14.05 -10.25 -21.32
CA ASN A 275 14.00 -10.85 -22.65
C ASN A 275 13.76 -12.36 -22.65
N LYS A 276 14.05 -13.06 -21.52
CA LYS A 276 13.90 -14.50 -21.42
C LYS A 276 12.88 -14.89 -20.35
N ALA A 277 13.15 -14.59 -19.09
CA ALA A 277 12.32 -15.04 -17.97
C ALA A 277 10.89 -14.46 -18.04
N LEU A 278 10.75 -13.16 -18.36
CA LEU A 278 9.44 -12.52 -18.46
C LEU A 278 8.63 -13.11 -19.63
N LYS A 279 9.24 -13.35 -20.79
CA LYS A 279 8.54 -13.99 -21.92
C LYS A 279 8.01 -15.38 -21.58
N GLU A 280 8.83 -16.15 -20.86
CA GLU A 280 8.43 -17.49 -20.42
C GLU A 280 7.31 -17.41 -19.37
N ALA A 281 7.37 -16.45 -18.45
CA ALA A 281 6.36 -16.24 -17.42
C ALA A 281 5.01 -15.78 -17.97
N LEU A 282 5.03 -14.90 -19.00
CA LEU A 282 3.83 -14.41 -19.70
C LEU A 282 3.16 -15.49 -20.57
N GLY A 283 3.92 -16.52 -20.98
CA GLY A 283 3.45 -17.58 -21.86
C GLY A 283 3.43 -17.19 -23.33
N GLU A 284 3.16 -18.17 -24.19
CA GLU A 284 2.98 -17.96 -25.63
C GLU A 284 1.59 -17.36 -25.93
N ARG A 285 1.44 -16.70 -27.08
CA ARG A 285 0.16 -16.12 -27.53
C ARG A 285 -0.98 -17.17 -27.48
N GLY A 286 -2.02 -16.89 -26.71
CA GLY A 286 -3.18 -17.77 -26.53
C GLY A 286 -3.04 -18.81 -25.42
N THR A 287 -1.93 -18.82 -24.69
CA THR A 287 -1.76 -19.60 -23.46
C THR A 287 -1.71 -18.64 -22.25
N PRO A 288 -2.43 -18.93 -21.17
CA PRO A 288 -2.39 -18.08 -19.99
C PRO A 288 -1.00 -18.12 -19.34
N GLY A 289 -0.51 -16.96 -18.90
CA GLY A 289 0.74 -16.85 -18.17
C GLY A 289 0.68 -17.51 -16.78
N ASN A 290 1.84 -17.66 -16.15
CA ASN A 290 1.97 -18.20 -14.81
C ASN A 290 2.13 -17.08 -13.77
N ALA A 291 1.11 -16.84 -12.96
CA ALA A 291 1.07 -15.76 -11.98
C ALA A 291 2.26 -15.80 -11.00
N GLU A 292 2.61 -16.99 -10.47
CA GLU A 292 3.73 -17.11 -9.53
C GLU A 292 5.07 -16.80 -10.19
N TYR A 293 5.23 -17.20 -11.45
CA TYR A 293 6.45 -16.95 -12.20
C TYR A 293 6.55 -15.47 -12.60
N ILE A 294 5.42 -14.82 -12.95
CA ILE A 294 5.38 -13.37 -13.22
C ILE A 294 5.80 -12.60 -11.96
N ILE A 295 5.25 -12.95 -10.79
CA ILE A 295 5.62 -12.34 -9.51
C ILE A 295 7.12 -12.55 -9.24
N TYR A 296 7.63 -13.76 -9.41
CA TYR A 296 9.05 -14.06 -9.23
C TYR A 296 9.94 -13.20 -10.13
N VAL A 297 9.58 -13.04 -11.40
CA VAL A 297 10.35 -12.26 -12.37
C VAL A 297 10.34 -10.78 -11.99
N ALA A 298 9.18 -10.24 -11.54
CA ALA A 298 9.08 -8.88 -11.05
C ALA A 298 9.93 -8.66 -9.79
N GLU A 299 9.88 -9.60 -8.83
CA GLU A 299 10.74 -9.56 -7.63
C GLU A 299 12.24 -9.54 -8.00
N LYS A 300 12.65 -10.32 -9.02
CA LYS A 300 14.06 -10.35 -9.47
C LYS A 300 14.52 -9.05 -10.11
N LEU A 301 13.65 -8.36 -10.85
CA LEU A 301 13.98 -7.02 -11.37
C LEU A 301 14.20 -6.03 -10.21
N ILE A 302 13.33 -6.05 -9.22
CA ILE A 302 13.47 -5.21 -8.02
C ILE A 302 14.72 -5.59 -7.19
N GLU A 303 15.12 -6.86 -7.16
CA GLU A 303 16.38 -7.26 -6.52
C GLU A 303 17.60 -6.64 -7.19
N VAL A 304 17.61 -6.51 -8.54
CA VAL A 304 18.68 -5.80 -9.26
C VAL A 304 18.68 -4.33 -8.86
N TYR A 305 17.53 -3.66 -8.91
CA TYR A 305 17.38 -2.27 -8.48
C TYR A 305 17.91 -2.03 -7.06
N LYS A 306 17.50 -2.88 -6.11
CA LYS A 306 18.00 -2.85 -4.72
C LYS A 306 19.51 -3.05 -4.64
N SER A 307 20.02 -4.00 -5.40
CA SER A 307 21.46 -4.33 -5.44
C SER A 307 22.31 -3.16 -5.98
N ASP A 308 21.79 -2.38 -6.94
CA ASP A 308 22.48 -1.21 -7.48
C ASP A 308 22.53 -0.05 -6.47
N HIS A 309 21.49 0.13 -5.66
CA HIS A 309 21.53 1.07 -4.53
C HIS A 309 22.58 0.67 -3.49
N LEU A 310 22.55 -0.59 -3.05
CA LEU A 310 23.50 -1.10 -2.07
C LEU A 310 24.94 -1.01 -2.59
N TRP A 311 25.15 -1.27 -3.88
CA TRP A 311 26.46 -1.12 -4.54
C TRP A 311 26.98 0.32 -4.43
N ALA A 312 26.14 1.34 -4.64
CA ALA A 312 26.53 2.74 -4.48
C ALA A 312 26.84 3.10 -3.02
N VAL A 313 26.07 2.56 -2.07
CA VAL A 313 26.27 2.79 -0.64
C VAL A 313 27.54 2.14 -0.15
N ASP A 314 27.94 0.98 -0.67
CA ASP A 314 29.20 0.29 -0.33
C ASP A 314 30.42 1.20 -0.47
N PHE A 315 30.47 2.07 -1.48
CA PHE A 315 31.58 3.01 -1.67
C PHE A 315 31.68 4.05 -0.56
N LYS A 316 30.62 4.34 0.16
CA LYS A 316 30.63 5.25 1.31
C LYS A 316 31.21 4.62 2.58
N CYS A 317 31.36 3.29 2.56
CA CYS A 317 31.98 2.51 3.64
C CYS A 317 33.47 2.24 3.40
N ILE A 318 34.09 2.95 2.44
CA ILE A 318 35.50 2.78 2.10
C ILE A 318 36.27 3.98 2.60
N SER A 319 37.42 3.70 3.26
CA SER A 319 38.42 4.69 3.63
C SER A 319 39.64 4.48 2.76
N VAL A 320 40.03 5.52 2.06
CA VAL A 320 41.21 5.56 1.18
C VAL A 320 42.04 6.80 1.49
N PRO A 321 43.32 6.87 1.08
CA PRO A 321 44.08 8.10 1.13
C PRO A 321 43.41 9.23 0.37
N GLU A 322 43.50 10.47 0.85
CA GLU A 322 42.80 11.68 0.32
C GLU A 322 42.90 11.80 -1.20
N MET A 323 44.04 11.46 -1.76
CA MET A 323 44.29 11.54 -3.20
C MET A 323 43.34 10.64 -4.04
N PHE A 324 42.75 9.57 -3.45
CA PHE A 324 41.86 8.62 -4.12
C PHE A 324 40.36 8.89 -3.84
N GLU A 325 40.00 9.77 -2.93
CA GLU A 325 38.61 10.04 -2.54
C GLU A 325 37.70 10.37 -3.73
N LYS A 326 38.23 11.19 -4.68
CA LYS A 326 37.48 11.55 -5.90
C LYS A 326 37.24 10.34 -6.81
N LEU A 327 38.16 9.41 -6.90
CA LEU A 327 38.00 8.18 -7.68
C LEU A 327 36.86 7.34 -7.11
N ILE A 328 36.80 7.21 -5.78
CA ILE A 328 35.74 6.47 -5.08
C ILE A 328 34.39 7.18 -5.26
N GLU A 329 34.35 8.50 -5.09
CA GLU A 329 33.12 9.31 -5.29
C GLU A 329 32.56 9.13 -6.72
N TYR A 330 33.39 9.37 -7.76
CA TYR A 330 32.97 9.25 -9.16
C TYR A 330 32.55 7.83 -9.53
N THR A 331 33.23 6.82 -8.96
CA THR A 331 32.83 5.42 -9.18
C THR A 331 31.48 5.14 -8.56
N SER A 332 31.19 5.62 -7.36
CA SER A 332 29.90 5.44 -6.68
C SER A 332 28.71 6.01 -7.48
N GLU A 333 28.95 7.03 -8.30
CA GLU A 333 27.93 7.66 -9.13
C GLU A 333 27.53 6.83 -10.36
N LEU A 334 28.28 5.78 -10.72
CA LEU A 334 28.01 4.98 -11.92
C LEU A 334 26.65 4.29 -11.90
N SER A 335 26.16 3.89 -10.73
CA SER A 335 24.85 3.23 -10.62
C SER A 335 23.66 4.19 -10.70
N LYS A 336 23.88 5.51 -10.54
CA LYS A 336 22.81 6.49 -10.42
C LYS A 336 21.91 6.55 -11.66
N SER A 337 22.53 6.63 -12.86
CA SER A 337 21.77 6.65 -14.11
C SER A 337 20.98 5.37 -14.34
N ILE A 338 21.55 4.23 -13.95
CA ILE A 338 20.91 2.91 -14.06
C ILE A 338 19.68 2.81 -13.15
N ILE A 339 19.82 3.26 -11.91
CA ILE A 339 18.72 3.32 -10.92
C ILE A 339 17.58 4.18 -11.47
N GLU A 340 17.89 5.39 -11.97
CA GLU A 340 16.90 6.29 -12.56
C GLU A 340 16.22 5.67 -13.80
N ASP A 341 16.96 4.97 -14.64
CA ASP A 341 16.41 4.32 -15.85
C ASP A 341 15.47 3.17 -15.49
N ILE A 342 15.77 2.39 -14.44
CA ILE A 342 14.88 1.34 -13.95
C ILE A 342 13.60 1.93 -13.35
N GLU A 343 13.70 3.02 -12.57
CA GLU A 343 12.54 3.71 -11.99
C GLU A 343 11.63 4.25 -13.11
N ASN A 344 12.20 4.96 -14.06
CA ASN A 344 11.47 5.50 -15.21
C ASN A 344 10.79 4.41 -16.04
N PHE A 345 11.48 3.28 -16.24
CA PHE A 345 10.89 2.12 -16.92
C PHE A 345 9.69 1.57 -16.17
N ILE A 346 9.78 1.39 -14.85
CA ILE A 346 8.68 0.86 -14.03
C ILE A 346 7.48 1.80 -14.09
N ASP A 347 7.70 3.11 -13.97
CA ASP A 347 6.64 4.11 -13.98
C ASP A 347 5.97 4.23 -15.36
N ASP A 348 6.76 4.26 -16.45
CA ASP A 348 6.23 4.30 -17.82
C ASP A 348 5.48 3.01 -18.17
N TYR A 349 6.04 1.85 -17.80
CA TYR A 349 5.41 0.55 -18.02
C TYR A 349 4.06 0.47 -17.30
N HIS A 350 4.02 0.79 -16.00
CA HIS A 350 2.79 0.79 -15.20
C HIS A 350 1.72 1.72 -15.78
N LYS A 351 2.11 2.95 -16.13
CA LYS A 351 1.19 3.93 -16.73
C LYS A 351 0.62 3.43 -18.05
N ARG A 352 1.48 3.04 -18.98
CA ARG A 352 1.07 2.66 -20.35
C ARG A 352 0.26 1.37 -20.40
N ILE A 353 0.57 0.38 -19.56
CA ILE A 353 -0.24 -0.86 -19.54
C ILE A 353 -1.63 -0.62 -18.95
N ASN A 354 -1.77 0.25 -17.94
CA ASN A 354 -3.06 0.64 -17.41
C ASN A 354 -3.88 1.45 -18.43
N GLU A 355 -3.25 2.36 -19.18
CA GLU A 355 -3.89 3.08 -20.28
C GLU A 355 -4.38 2.13 -21.38
N LEU A 356 -3.63 1.09 -21.70
CA LEU A 356 -4.04 0.06 -22.68
C LEU A 356 -5.20 -0.80 -22.19
N ALA A 357 -5.19 -1.18 -20.91
CA ALA A 357 -6.19 -2.07 -20.34
C ALA A 357 -7.54 -1.36 -20.06
N TYR A 358 -7.49 -0.08 -19.64
CA TYR A 358 -8.66 0.67 -19.15
C TYR A 358 -8.95 1.93 -19.95
N GLY A 359 -8.17 2.25 -20.98
CA GLY A 359 -8.41 3.41 -21.84
C GLY A 359 -9.73 3.30 -22.60
N LEU A 360 -10.46 4.42 -22.72
CA LEU A 360 -11.76 4.53 -23.39
C LEU A 360 -11.69 4.33 -24.92
N GLU A 361 -10.49 4.25 -25.50
CA GLU A 361 -10.33 4.01 -26.93
C GLU A 361 -10.47 2.51 -27.21
N HIS A 362 -11.58 2.12 -27.80
CA HIS A 362 -11.71 0.84 -28.50
C HIS A 362 -10.66 0.81 -29.61
N ILE A 363 -9.54 0.16 -29.34
CA ILE A 363 -8.49 -0.06 -30.32
C ILE A 363 -9.01 -1.06 -31.34
N SER A 364 -9.56 -0.57 -32.46
CA SER A 364 -9.93 -1.41 -33.58
C SER A 364 -8.65 -1.77 -34.37
N GLY A 365 -8.21 -3.01 -34.26
CA GLY A 365 -7.06 -3.56 -35.00
C GLY A 365 -5.93 -4.09 -34.10
N GLU A 366 -5.05 -4.90 -34.70
CA GLU A 366 -3.84 -5.38 -34.01
C GLU A 366 -2.84 -4.22 -33.89
N LYS A 367 -2.49 -3.87 -32.64
CA LYS A 367 -1.38 -2.94 -32.34
C LYS A 367 -0.29 -3.72 -31.63
N VAL A 368 0.93 -3.54 -32.07
CA VAL A 368 2.12 -4.05 -31.39
C VAL A 368 2.61 -2.93 -30.46
N VAL A 369 2.63 -3.20 -29.17
CA VAL A 369 3.20 -2.29 -28.16
C VAL A 369 4.45 -2.94 -27.62
N SER A 370 5.58 -2.24 -27.69
CA SER A 370 6.84 -2.71 -27.15
C SER A 370 7.20 -1.87 -25.91
N PHE A 371 7.72 -2.56 -24.91
CA PHE A 371 8.29 -1.94 -23.71
C PHE A 371 9.79 -2.27 -23.69
N ASN A 372 10.61 -1.24 -23.70
CA ASN A 372 12.06 -1.39 -23.69
C ASN A 372 12.64 -0.69 -22.47
N LEU A 373 13.46 -1.39 -21.71
CA LEU A 373 14.36 -0.77 -20.72
C LEU A 373 15.65 -0.41 -21.44
N GLU A 374 15.90 0.87 -21.59
CA GLU A 374 17.14 1.41 -22.17
C GLU A 374 18.00 1.96 -21.02
N LEU A 375 19.13 1.32 -20.78
CA LEU A 375 20.09 1.78 -19.78
C LEU A 375 21.06 2.76 -20.45
N ARG A 376 21.15 3.97 -19.90
CA ARG A 376 22.17 4.95 -20.29
C ARG A 376 23.55 4.46 -19.90
N SER A 377 24.50 4.55 -20.79
CA SER A 377 25.90 4.27 -20.45
C SER A 377 26.37 5.28 -19.39
N PRO A 378 26.96 4.82 -18.27
CA PRO A 378 27.53 5.71 -17.28
C PRO A 378 28.59 6.64 -17.90
N ASP A 379 28.69 7.87 -17.41
CA ASP A 379 29.73 8.82 -17.84
C ASP A 379 31.09 8.43 -17.23
N MET A 380 31.93 7.78 -18.04
CA MET A 380 33.27 7.35 -17.63
C MET A 380 34.33 8.46 -17.68
N ASN A 381 34.00 9.61 -18.29
CA ASN A 381 35.01 10.67 -18.55
C ASN A 381 35.69 11.18 -17.26
N LYS A 382 34.91 11.34 -16.18
CA LYS A 382 35.43 11.81 -14.88
C LYS A 382 36.37 10.78 -14.26
N ILE A 383 36.00 9.51 -14.35
CA ILE A 383 36.77 8.38 -13.81
C ILE A 383 38.09 8.22 -14.59
N ASP A 384 38.02 8.25 -15.92
CA ASP A 384 39.20 8.12 -16.78
C ASP A 384 40.17 9.27 -16.58
N ALA A 385 39.65 10.50 -16.45
CA ALA A 385 40.48 11.67 -16.14
C ALA A 385 41.16 11.54 -14.77
N GLU A 386 40.47 11.04 -13.78
CA GLU A 386 40.98 10.86 -12.42
C GLU A 386 42.00 9.72 -12.35
N ILE A 387 41.76 8.62 -13.04
CA ILE A 387 42.74 7.52 -13.16
C ILE A 387 44.03 8.02 -13.81
N LYS A 388 43.94 8.82 -14.87
CA LYS A 388 45.11 9.40 -15.54
C LYS A 388 45.89 10.33 -14.60
N ARG A 389 45.19 11.24 -13.89
CA ARG A 389 45.78 12.13 -12.89
C ARG A 389 46.54 11.35 -11.81
N LEU A 390 45.93 10.32 -11.26
CA LEU A 390 46.54 9.45 -10.24
C LEU A 390 47.74 8.69 -10.77
N GLY A 391 47.67 8.18 -12.01
CA GLY A 391 48.80 7.52 -12.67
C GLY A 391 50.02 8.43 -12.82
N GLU A 392 49.82 9.70 -13.22
CA GLU A 392 50.87 10.69 -13.36
C GLU A 392 51.54 11.01 -11.99
N ILE A 393 50.74 11.08 -10.91
CA ILE A 393 51.27 11.31 -9.55
C ILE A 393 52.08 10.12 -9.05
N LEU A 394 51.57 8.90 -9.24
CA LEU A 394 52.20 7.67 -8.77
C LEU A 394 53.50 7.30 -9.53
N LEU A 395 53.64 7.74 -10.78
CA LEU A 395 54.86 7.55 -11.58
C LEU A 395 55.95 8.56 -11.24
N ASN A 396 55.60 9.73 -10.65
CA ASN A 396 56.51 10.79 -10.30
C ASN A 396 56.95 10.76 -8.81
N ASN A 397 56.40 9.86 -8.02
CA ASN A 397 56.84 9.57 -6.63
C ASN A 397 57.46 8.20 -6.54
#